data_6c4c7fe4d1d53d2cca473b0c38184eed
#
_entry.id   6c4c7fe4d1d53d2cca473b0c38184eed
#
_cell.length_a   1.000
_cell.length_b   1.000
_cell.length_c   1.000
_cell.angle_alpha   90.00
_cell.angle_beta   90.00
_cell.angle_gamma   90.00
#
_symmetry.space_group_name_H-M   'P 1'
#
loop_
_entity.id
_entity.type
_entity.pdbx_description
1 polymer ?
#
loop_
_entity_poly.entity_id
_entity_poly.type
_entity_poly.pdbx_seq_one_letter_code
_entity_poly.pdbx_strand_id
1 'polypeptide(L)'
;MKQNKINKKFVYLISPNKIPNINFYDDLALVLSSKKISFFQLRLKKETNLNKLIIGKKIKKICNKYKVKFLINDDPLLAKKLNAD
;
A
#
# COMPACT_ATOMS: atom_id res chain seq x y z
N MET A 1 20.35 -4.48 -24.41
CA MET A 1 19.95 -4.41 -24.08
C MET A 1 19.83 -3.98 -23.46
N LYS A 2 19.89 -3.88 -23.38
CA LYS A 2 19.64 -3.56 -22.84
C LYS A 2 19.09 -3.10 -22.15
N GLN A 3 18.83 -2.83 -21.94
CA GLN A 3 18.16 -2.47 -21.39
C GLN A 3 17.59 -2.59 -20.46
N ASN A 4 17.52 -3.21 -20.23
CA ASN A 4 16.97 -3.65 -19.33
C ASN A 4 16.87 -3.12 -17.98
N LYS A 5 17.65 -3.07 -17.35
CA LYS A 5 17.74 -2.42 -16.11
C LYS A 5 17.31 -1.02 -16.21
N ILE A 6 17.57 -0.51 -17.28
CA ILE A 6 17.07 0.78 -17.62
C ILE A 6 15.57 0.79 -17.63
N ASN A 7 15.06 -0.36 -17.94
CA ASN A 7 13.63 -0.54 -17.99
C ASN A 7 13.03 -0.93 -16.68
N LYS A 8 13.77 -0.69 -15.62
CA LYS A 8 13.25 -0.94 -14.32
C LYS A 8 12.04 -0.05 -14.09
N LYS A 9 10.90 -0.62 -14.08
CA LYS A 9 9.66 0.13 -13.88
C LYS A 9 9.23 0.03 -12.44
N PHE A 10 8.75 1.15 -11.93
CA PHE A 10 8.13 1.18 -10.62
C PHE A 10 6.64 1.08 -10.81
N VAL A 11 6.04 0.05 -10.24
CA VAL A 11 4.61 -0.15 -10.33
C VAL A 11 3.97 0.28 -9.02
N TYR A 12 3.06 1.22 -9.13
CA TYR A 12 2.31 1.73 -7.99
C TYR A 12 0.95 1.07 -7.93
N LEU A 13 0.56 0.64 -6.76
CA LEU A 13 -0.78 0.17 -6.51
C LEU A 13 -1.44 1.16 -5.56
N ILE A 14 -2.61 1.66 -5.91
CA ILE A 14 -3.33 2.65 -5.12
C ILE A 14 -4.59 2.01 -4.56
N SER A 15 -4.84 2.19 -3.26
CA SER A 15 -6.04 1.65 -2.65
C SER A 15 -7.29 2.39 -3.12
N PRO A 16 -8.45 1.75 -3.05
CA PRO A 16 -9.71 2.46 -3.21
C PRO A 16 -9.93 3.42 -2.05
N ASN A 17 -10.88 4.34 -2.19
CA ASN A 17 -11.20 5.30 -1.15
C ASN A 17 -11.72 4.65 0.12
N LYS A 18 -12.25 3.47 0.00
CA LYS A 18 -12.78 2.68 1.11
C LYS A 18 -12.49 1.22 0.83
N ILE A 19 -12.11 0.47 1.87
CA ILE A 19 -11.84 -0.95 1.70
C ILE A 19 -13.17 -1.68 1.52
N PRO A 20 -13.35 -2.41 0.41
CA PRO A 20 -14.67 -2.98 0.08
C PRO A 20 -15.10 -4.10 1.00
N ASN A 21 -14.18 -4.95 1.45
CA ASN A 21 -14.50 -6.07 2.33
C ASN A 21 -13.24 -6.68 2.92
N ILE A 22 -13.44 -7.67 3.78
CA ILE A 22 -12.32 -8.32 4.48
C ILE A 22 -11.39 -9.09 3.54
N ASN A 23 -11.91 -9.55 2.41
CA ASN A 23 -11.10 -10.28 1.44
C ASN A 23 -10.04 -9.41 0.77
N PHE A 24 -10.19 -8.09 0.88
CA PHE A 24 -9.22 -7.16 0.31
C PHE A 24 -7.80 -7.47 0.77
N TYR A 25 -7.61 -7.81 2.04
CA TYR A 25 -6.27 -8.05 2.58
C TYR A 25 -5.63 -9.29 1.99
N ASP A 26 -6.40 -10.36 1.80
CA ASP A 26 -5.90 -11.57 1.18
C ASP A 26 -5.57 -11.33 -0.29
N ASP A 27 -6.43 -10.59 -0.98
CA ASP A 27 -6.21 -10.24 -2.37
C ASP A 27 -4.96 -9.37 -2.52
N LEU A 28 -4.79 -8.42 -1.62
CA LEU A 28 -3.61 -7.55 -1.63
C LEU A 28 -2.34 -8.37 -1.42
N ALA A 29 -2.36 -9.28 -0.44
CA ALA A 29 -1.20 -10.12 -0.18
C ALA A 29 -0.84 -10.96 -1.41
N LEU A 30 -1.84 -11.48 -2.09
CA LEU A 30 -1.61 -12.25 -3.31
C LEU A 30 -0.97 -11.40 -4.40
N VAL A 31 -1.48 -10.19 -4.61
CA VAL A 31 -0.93 -9.28 -5.62
C VAL A 31 0.51 -8.89 -5.27
N LEU A 32 0.77 -8.57 -4.01
CA LEU A 32 2.12 -8.16 -3.59
C LEU A 32 3.11 -9.32 -3.65
N SER A 33 2.63 -10.54 -3.49
CA SER A 33 3.50 -11.73 -3.57
C SER A 33 4.05 -11.94 -4.98
N SER A 34 3.45 -11.31 -5.99
CA SER A 34 3.94 -11.39 -7.37
C SER A 34 5.31 -10.71 -7.55
N LYS A 35 5.69 -9.86 -6.59
CA LYS A 35 6.93 -9.08 -6.61
C LYS A 35 7.02 -8.08 -7.75
N LYS A 36 5.90 -7.76 -8.36
CA LYS A 36 5.85 -6.77 -9.44
C LYS A 36 5.46 -5.39 -8.97
N ILE A 37 5.01 -5.26 -7.71
CA ILE A 37 4.56 -3.99 -7.14
C ILE A 37 5.70 -3.42 -6.31
N SER A 38 6.07 -2.18 -6.58
CA SER A 38 7.12 -1.48 -5.85
C SER A 38 6.60 -0.63 -4.70
N PHE A 39 5.44 -0.01 -4.91
CA PHE A 39 4.85 0.93 -3.97
C PHE A 39 3.36 0.66 -3.82
N PHE A 40 2.88 0.78 -2.60
CA PHE A 40 1.45 0.77 -2.34
C PHE A 40 1.08 2.10 -1.69
N GLN A 41 0.13 2.81 -2.28
CA GLN A 41 -0.32 4.09 -1.74
C GLN A 41 -1.70 3.93 -1.14
N LEU A 42 -1.81 4.23 0.14
CA LEU A 42 -3.07 4.20 0.85
C LEU A 42 -3.79 5.53 0.66
N ARG A 43 -5.03 5.47 0.20
CA ARG A 43 -5.80 6.66 -0.12
C ARG A 43 -7.25 6.46 0.33
N LEU A 44 -7.45 6.49 1.63
CA LEU A 44 -8.77 6.23 2.24
C LEU A 44 -9.50 7.54 2.51
N LYS A 45 -10.15 8.08 1.51
CA LYS A 45 -10.82 9.36 1.66
C LYS A 45 -12.17 9.28 2.34
N LYS A 46 -12.76 8.09 2.37
CA LYS A 46 -14.11 7.91 2.90
C LYS A 46 -14.16 7.07 4.17
N GLU A 47 -13.05 7.03 4.90
CA GLU A 47 -12.98 6.30 6.16
C GLU A 47 -12.80 7.25 7.32
N THR A 48 -13.21 6.83 8.52
CA THR A 48 -12.95 7.58 9.75
C THR A 48 -11.47 7.52 10.08
N ASN A 49 -11.01 8.46 10.92
CA ASN A 49 -9.60 8.48 11.33
C ASN A 49 -9.21 7.20 12.06
N LEU A 50 -10.09 6.68 12.90
CA LEU A 50 -9.82 5.43 13.61
C LEU A 50 -9.69 4.25 12.63
N ASN A 51 -10.62 4.14 11.69
CA ASN A 51 -10.57 3.08 10.71
C ASN A 51 -9.35 3.19 9.80
N LYS A 52 -8.96 4.41 9.43
CA LYS A 52 -7.73 4.62 8.65
C LYS A 52 -6.52 4.05 9.39
N LEU A 53 -6.45 4.26 10.69
CA LEU A 53 -5.33 3.76 11.48
C LEU A 53 -5.34 2.23 11.54
N ILE A 54 -6.50 1.63 11.79
CA ILE A 54 -6.64 0.17 11.87
C ILE A 54 -6.31 -0.46 10.53
N ILE A 55 -6.90 0.03 9.46
CA ILE A 55 -6.69 -0.48 8.10
C ILE A 55 -5.23 -0.29 7.69
N GLY A 56 -4.69 0.90 7.97
CA GLY A 56 -3.32 1.23 7.62
C GLY A 56 -2.32 0.30 8.28
N LYS A 57 -2.52 -0.06 9.54
CA LYS A 57 -1.64 -1.00 10.23
C LYS A 57 -1.64 -2.37 9.57
N LYS A 58 -2.81 -2.86 9.19
CA LYS A 58 -2.92 -4.16 8.52
C LYS A 58 -2.22 -4.15 7.17
N ILE A 59 -2.45 -3.11 6.39
CA ILE A 59 -1.86 -2.99 5.05
C ILE A 59 -0.35 -2.82 5.15
N LYS A 60 0.12 -2.00 6.08
CA LYS A 60 1.56 -1.80 6.26
C LYS A 60 2.26 -3.11 6.58
N LYS A 61 1.65 -3.93 7.42
CA LYS A 61 2.20 -5.22 7.78
C LYS A 61 2.36 -6.12 6.55
N ILE A 62 1.37 -6.10 5.66
CA ILE A 62 1.42 -6.87 4.43
C ILE A 62 2.51 -6.32 3.50
N CYS A 63 2.58 -5.00 3.36
CA CYS A 63 3.62 -4.37 2.53
C CYS A 63 5.01 -4.72 3.04
N ASN A 64 5.22 -4.68 4.35
CA ASN A 64 6.51 -5.03 4.93
C ASN A 64 6.90 -6.47 4.63
N LYS A 65 5.93 -7.37 4.70
CA LYS A 65 6.18 -8.79 4.44
C LYS A 65 6.73 -9.00 3.03
N TYR A 66 6.22 -8.26 2.07
CA TYR A 66 6.63 -8.41 0.67
C TYR A 66 7.60 -7.33 0.20
N LYS A 67 8.13 -6.54 1.13
CA LYS A 67 9.12 -5.49 0.85
C LYS A 67 8.61 -4.46 -0.15
N VAL A 68 7.34 -4.12 -0.02
CA VAL A 68 6.70 -3.07 -0.81
C VAL A 68 6.68 -1.81 0.04
N LYS A 69 7.04 -0.68 -0.55
CA LYS A 69 7.01 0.59 0.16
C LYS A 69 5.57 1.03 0.38
N PHE A 70 5.30 1.45 1.60
CA PHE A 70 3.96 1.83 2.03
C PHE A 70 3.88 3.35 2.13
N LEU A 71 3.04 3.95 1.32
CA LEU A 71 2.88 5.40 1.23
C LEU A 71 1.47 5.79 1.64
N ILE A 72 1.34 6.99 2.20
CA ILE A 72 0.04 7.55 2.56
C ILE A 72 -0.19 8.80 1.72
N ASN A 73 -1.35 8.90 1.09
CA ASN A 73 -1.71 10.03 0.27
C ASN A 73 -2.46 11.09 1.09
N ASP A 74 -1.97 12.34 1.01
CA ASP A 74 -2.67 13.52 1.56
C ASP A 74 -3.00 13.46 3.06
N ASP A 75 -2.24 12.70 3.84
CA ASP A 75 -2.49 12.61 5.28
C ASP A 75 -1.17 12.48 6.03
N PRO A 76 -0.44 13.59 6.21
CA PRO A 76 0.87 13.56 6.88
C PRO A 76 0.80 13.04 8.32
N LEU A 77 -0.28 13.33 9.02
CA LEU A 77 -0.42 12.90 10.41
C LEU A 77 -0.58 11.39 10.48
N LEU A 78 -1.39 10.82 9.60
CA LEU A 78 -1.56 9.37 9.52
C LEU A 78 -0.26 8.70 9.11
N ALA A 79 0.44 9.27 8.13
CA ALA A 79 1.73 8.75 7.68
C ALA A 79 2.72 8.67 8.84
N LYS A 80 2.74 9.69 9.68
CA LYS A 80 3.61 9.72 10.84
C LYS A 80 3.22 8.67 11.87
N LYS A 81 1.92 8.55 12.16
CA LYS A 81 1.43 7.57 13.13
C LYS A 81 1.70 6.14 12.69
N LEU A 82 1.64 5.88 11.39
CA LEU A 82 1.88 4.55 10.84
C LEU A 82 3.34 4.31 10.46
N ASN A 83 4.17 5.32 10.62
CA ASN A 83 5.58 5.24 10.22
C ASN A 83 5.70 4.80 8.75
N ALA A 84 4.93 5.46 7.90
CA ALA A 84 4.93 5.18 6.46
C ALA A 84 6.25 5.63 5.81
N ASP A 85 6.54 5.04 4.68
CA ASP A 85 7.75 5.35 3.91
C ASP A 85 7.76 6.73 3.27
#